data_93989f098cdc35cb05a70c4aaaf0999d
#
_entry.id   93989f098cdc35cb05a70c4aaaf0999d
#
_cell.length_a   1.000
_cell.length_b   1.000
_cell.length_c   1.000
_cell.angle_alpha   90.00
_cell.angle_beta   90.00
_cell.angle_gamma   90.00
#
_symmetry.space_group_name_H-M   'P 1'
#
loop_
_entity.id
_entity.type
_entity.pdbx_description
1 polymer ?
#
loop_
_entity_poly.entity_id
_entity_poly.type
_entity_poly.pdbx_seq_one_letter_code
_entity_poly.pdbx_strand_id
1 'polypeptide(L)'
;MKKVILLMILIQLSSCKTYTKFNSNELSQSDIIYLLDLSNRNLKTQPDLSKFTIIELNISKNRIATFDENKLPKGIQKLNFSSNRISKKVIFNEVRNLESVNFSNNKIESFFYPNGIIKNLNLSNNKLVSIQMPLYNDK
;
A
#
# COMPACT_ATOMS: atom_id res chain seq x y z
N MET A 1 -4.31 17.35 -21.82
CA MET A 1 -3.01 16.70 -21.52
C MET A 1 -3.00 16.33 -20.03
N LYS A 2 -2.88 15.04 -19.71
CA LYS A 2 -2.79 14.59 -18.31
C LYS A 2 -1.39 14.94 -17.79
N LYS A 3 -1.30 15.83 -16.79
CA LYS A 3 -0.03 16.10 -16.11
C LYS A 3 0.34 14.90 -15.26
N VAL A 4 1.49 14.29 -15.55
CA VAL A 4 2.13 13.32 -14.65
C VAL A 4 2.92 14.14 -13.64
N ILE A 5 2.45 14.18 -12.41
CA ILE A 5 3.15 14.88 -11.33
C ILE A 5 3.95 13.84 -10.58
N LEU A 6 5.27 13.97 -10.66
CA LEU A 6 6.20 13.27 -9.76
C LEU A 6 6.21 14.06 -8.44
N LEU A 7 5.27 13.76 -7.56
CA LEU A 7 5.20 14.42 -6.27
C LEU A 7 6.17 13.73 -5.30
N MET A 8 7.46 14.08 -5.40
CA MET A 8 8.39 13.88 -4.30
C MET A 8 8.03 14.92 -3.23
N ILE A 9 7.27 14.53 -2.22
CA ILE A 9 7.13 15.34 -1.01
C ILE A 9 8.41 15.17 -0.20
N LEU A 10 9.46 15.88 -0.61
CA LEU A 10 10.64 16.17 0.21
C LEU A 10 10.20 17.20 1.25
N ILE A 11 9.68 16.74 2.38
CA ILE A 11 9.56 17.63 3.55
C ILE A 11 10.94 17.76 4.15
N GLN A 12 11.54 18.94 3.96
CA GLN A 12 12.80 19.31 4.59
C GLN A 12 12.75 19.08 6.10
N LEU A 13 13.74 18.36 6.58
CA LEU A 13 14.02 18.16 7.99
C LEU A 13 14.46 19.48 8.61
N SER A 14 13.54 20.25 9.14
CA SER A 14 13.86 21.20 10.20
C SER A 14 12.77 21.13 11.24
N SER A 15 13.20 20.75 12.43
CA SER A 15 12.43 20.62 13.67
C SER A 15 11.41 19.48 13.74
N CYS A 16 11.60 18.70 14.78
CA CYS A 16 10.79 17.58 15.26
C CYS A 16 9.31 17.97 15.49
N LYS A 17 8.54 18.15 14.40
CA LYS A 17 7.10 18.22 14.45
C LYS A 17 6.55 16.93 13.85
N THR A 18 6.07 16.06 14.72
CA THR A 18 5.33 14.86 14.39
C THR A 18 4.12 15.22 13.54
N TYR A 19 4.22 15.05 12.22
CA TYR A 19 3.07 15.09 11.33
C TYR A 19 2.23 13.84 11.57
N THR A 20 1.25 13.95 12.46
CA THR A 20 0.33 12.87 12.80
C THR A 20 -0.85 12.74 11.84
N LYS A 21 -0.97 13.64 10.86
CA LYS A 21 -2.04 13.62 9.86
C LYS A 21 -1.48 13.83 8.45
N PHE A 22 -1.74 12.86 7.58
CA PHE A 22 -1.66 13.05 6.14
C PHE A 22 -2.79 14.01 5.72
N ASN A 23 -2.44 15.15 5.12
CA ASN A 23 -3.42 16.09 4.59
C ASN A 23 -3.69 15.77 3.11
N SER A 24 -4.79 15.09 2.84
CA SER A 24 -5.21 14.74 1.47
C SER A 24 -5.65 15.96 0.64
N ASN A 25 -5.82 17.14 1.26
CA ASN A 25 -6.29 18.33 0.57
C ASN A 25 -5.27 18.93 -0.40
N GLU A 26 -4.01 18.50 -0.32
CA GLU A 26 -2.95 18.93 -1.25
C GLU A 26 -2.90 18.10 -2.54
N LEU A 27 -3.66 16.99 -2.59
CA LEU A 27 -3.70 16.11 -3.75
C LEU A 27 -4.97 16.39 -4.57
N SER A 28 -4.81 16.65 -5.87
CA SER A 28 -5.93 16.72 -6.80
C SER A 28 -6.42 15.31 -7.17
N GLN A 29 -7.73 15.10 -7.12
CA GLN A 29 -8.35 13.82 -7.51
C GLN A 29 -8.27 13.55 -9.02
N SER A 30 -8.01 14.59 -9.82
CA SER A 30 -7.88 14.48 -11.28
C SER A 30 -6.47 14.10 -11.74
N ASP A 31 -5.48 14.18 -10.84
CA ASP A 31 -4.09 13.91 -11.18
C ASP A 31 -3.76 12.42 -11.03
N ILE A 32 -2.85 11.95 -11.90
CA ILE A 32 -2.25 10.63 -11.73
C ILE A 32 -0.95 10.83 -10.97
N ILE A 33 -0.88 10.24 -9.78
CA ILE A 33 0.31 10.25 -8.93
C ILE A 33 1.08 8.97 -9.20
N TYR A 34 2.30 9.11 -9.72
CA TYR A 34 3.12 7.93 -10.00
C TYR A 34 3.58 7.25 -8.72
N LEU A 35 4.11 8.00 -7.77
CA LEU A 35 4.58 7.50 -6.48
C LEU A 35 4.09 8.40 -5.35
N LEU A 36 3.42 7.80 -4.37
CA LEU A 36 3.14 8.44 -3.09
C LEU A 36 3.93 7.74 -1.99
N ASP A 37 4.86 8.47 -1.36
CA ASP A 37 5.64 7.97 -0.24
C ASP A 37 5.13 8.52 1.10
N LEU A 38 4.53 7.64 1.88
CA LEU A 38 4.03 7.86 3.24
C LEU A 38 4.81 7.02 4.26
N SER A 39 6.01 6.57 3.92
CA SER A 39 6.82 5.77 4.83
C SER A 39 7.30 6.56 6.05
N ASN A 40 7.52 5.86 7.15
CA ASN A 40 8.10 6.39 8.38
C ASN A 40 7.37 7.64 8.95
N ARG A 41 6.04 7.66 8.89
CA ARG A 41 5.20 8.78 9.34
C ARG A 41 4.42 8.50 10.63
N ASN A 42 4.75 7.42 11.31
CA ASN A 42 4.09 7.03 12.55
C ASN A 42 2.56 6.85 12.42
N LEU A 43 2.08 6.51 11.22
CA LEU A 43 0.67 6.28 10.95
C LEU A 43 0.16 5.07 11.73
N LYS A 44 -0.92 5.24 12.47
CA LYS A 44 -1.58 4.16 13.23
C LYS A 44 -2.68 3.47 12.42
N THR A 45 -3.25 4.19 11.45
CA THR A 45 -4.32 3.70 10.58
C THR A 45 -3.94 3.94 9.11
N GLN A 46 -4.44 3.08 8.24
CA GLN A 46 -4.32 3.26 6.80
C GLN A 46 -5.14 4.50 6.37
N PRO A 47 -4.53 5.47 5.67
CA PRO A 47 -5.27 6.60 5.12
C PRO A 47 -6.23 6.12 4.03
N ASP A 48 -7.35 6.82 3.89
CA ASP A 48 -8.26 6.59 2.77
C ASP A 48 -7.76 7.34 1.53
N LEU A 49 -7.28 6.56 0.55
CA LEU A 49 -6.76 7.03 -0.72
C LEU A 49 -7.65 6.62 -1.91
N SER A 50 -8.84 6.08 -1.66
CA SER A 50 -9.74 5.52 -2.67
C SER A 50 -10.19 6.52 -3.74
N LYS A 51 -10.13 7.82 -3.45
CA LYS A 51 -10.50 8.90 -4.36
C LYS A 51 -9.38 9.30 -5.34
N PHE A 52 -8.15 8.85 -5.10
CA PHE A 52 -6.98 9.23 -5.88
C PHE A 52 -6.58 8.14 -6.87
N THR A 53 -5.89 8.52 -7.93
CA THR A 53 -5.24 7.59 -8.85
C THR A 53 -3.74 7.59 -8.56
N ILE A 54 -3.25 6.48 -7.97
CA ILE A 54 -1.85 6.33 -7.55
C ILE A 54 -1.34 5.00 -8.09
N ILE A 55 -0.19 5.00 -8.73
CA ILE A 55 0.42 3.80 -9.31
C ILE A 55 1.28 3.05 -8.29
N GLU A 56 2.08 3.76 -7.52
CA GLU A 56 2.95 3.19 -6.50
C GLU A 56 2.67 3.84 -5.14
N LEU A 57 2.43 3.03 -4.12
CA LEU A 57 2.21 3.47 -2.74
C LEU A 57 3.25 2.83 -1.82
N ASN A 58 4.07 3.66 -1.19
CA ASN A 58 4.94 3.26 -0.11
C ASN A 58 4.40 3.79 1.24
N ILE A 59 3.94 2.90 2.09
CA ILE A 59 3.42 3.21 3.43
C ILE A 59 4.15 2.37 4.50
N SER A 60 5.36 1.93 4.17
CA SER A 60 6.21 1.12 5.04
C SER A 60 6.66 1.85 6.30
N LYS A 61 7.19 1.10 7.28
CA LYS A 61 7.76 1.65 8.53
C LYS A 61 6.77 2.56 9.29
N ASN A 62 5.53 2.11 9.39
CA ASN A 62 4.48 2.78 10.15
C ASN A 62 3.98 1.88 11.31
N ARG A 63 2.85 2.19 11.90
CA ARG A 63 2.22 1.44 13.00
C ARG A 63 0.83 0.95 12.64
N ILE A 64 0.54 0.77 11.34
CA ILE A 64 -0.77 0.37 10.83
C ILE A 64 -1.06 -1.06 11.29
N ALA A 65 -2.20 -1.27 11.95
CA ALA A 65 -2.59 -2.54 12.52
C ALA A 65 -3.56 -3.36 11.66
N THR A 66 -4.30 -2.67 10.77
CA THR A 66 -5.31 -3.29 9.90
C THR A 66 -5.12 -2.85 8.46
N PHE A 67 -5.34 -3.80 7.55
CA PHE A 67 -5.38 -3.54 6.11
C PHE A 67 -6.85 -3.48 5.66
N ASP A 68 -7.15 -2.51 4.81
CA ASP A 68 -8.46 -2.32 4.19
C ASP A 68 -8.28 -2.01 2.70
N GLU A 69 -8.68 -2.94 1.84
CA GLU A 69 -8.62 -2.82 0.39
C GLU A 69 -9.40 -1.61 -0.13
N ASN A 70 -10.55 -1.28 0.49
CA ASN A 70 -11.42 -0.20 0.04
C ASN A 70 -10.79 1.20 0.20
N LYS A 71 -9.71 1.29 0.97
CA LYS A 71 -8.94 2.52 1.15
C LYS A 71 -7.77 2.65 0.18
N LEU A 72 -7.56 1.66 -0.67
CA LEU A 72 -6.49 1.72 -1.67
C LEU A 72 -6.85 2.68 -2.80
N PRO A 73 -5.85 3.33 -3.40
CA PRO A 73 -6.06 4.20 -4.56
C PRO A 73 -6.42 3.40 -5.80
N LYS A 74 -7.06 4.08 -6.74
CA LYS A 74 -7.32 3.53 -8.07
C LYS A 74 -6.03 3.38 -8.86
N GLY A 75 -5.94 2.35 -9.70
CA GLY A 75 -4.81 2.13 -10.60
C GLY A 75 -3.53 1.67 -9.91
N ILE A 76 -3.61 1.24 -8.65
CA ILE A 76 -2.46 0.77 -7.89
C ILE A 76 -1.84 -0.48 -8.53
N GLN A 77 -0.52 -0.46 -8.71
CA GLN A 77 0.28 -1.56 -9.25
C GLN A 77 1.34 -2.03 -8.25
N LYS A 78 1.89 -1.10 -7.45
CA LYS A 78 2.92 -1.45 -6.47
C LYS A 78 2.54 -0.97 -5.08
N LEU A 79 2.58 -1.90 -4.13
CA LEU A 79 2.23 -1.67 -2.73
C LEU A 79 3.39 -2.06 -1.82
N ASN A 80 3.80 -1.14 -0.94
CA ASN A 80 4.74 -1.44 0.13
C ASN A 80 4.15 -1.09 1.49
N PHE A 81 3.70 -2.12 2.21
CA PHE A 81 3.23 -2.07 3.60
C PHE A 81 4.21 -2.73 4.58
N SER A 82 5.46 -2.94 4.18
CA SER A 82 6.43 -3.60 5.04
C SER A 82 6.69 -2.86 6.35
N SER A 83 7.10 -3.60 7.37
CA SER A 83 7.43 -3.03 8.70
C SER A 83 6.27 -2.22 9.30
N ASN A 84 5.11 -2.84 9.36
CA ASN A 84 3.93 -2.34 10.04
C ASN A 84 3.50 -3.30 11.16
N ARG A 85 2.25 -3.23 11.61
CA ARG A 85 1.69 -4.09 12.65
C ARG A 85 0.46 -4.85 12.17
N ILE A 86 0.30 -4.97 10.84
CA ILE A 86 -0.86 -5.61 10.22
C ILE A 86 -0.95 -7.06 10.72
N SER A 87 -2.11 -7.42 11.23
CA SER A 87 -2.38 -8.74 11.80
C SER A 87 -3.60 -9.39 11.15
N LYS A 88 -3.79 -10.69 11.40
CA LYS A 88 -4.89 -11.50 10.90
C LYS A 88 -4.85 -11.64 9.38
N LYS A 89 -5.82 -11.06 8.66
CA LYS A 89 -6.02 -11.32 7.23
C LYS A 89 -5.70 -10.10 6.38
N VAL A 90 -5.03 -10.33 5.25
CA VAL A 90 -4.92 -9.41 4.12
C VAL A 90 -5.72 -10.01 2.98
N ILE A 91 -6.77 -9.33 2.55
CA ILE A 91 -7.70 -9.83 1.53
C ILE A 91 -7.83 -8.77 0.44
N PHE A 92 -7.68 -9.20 -0.81
CA PHE A 92 -7.95 -8.44 -2.02
C PHE A 92 -9.08 -9.11 -2.78
N ASN A 93 -10.22 -8.45 -2.89
CA ASN A 93 -11.38 -8.94 -3.67
C ASN A 93 -11.52 -8.22 -5.01
N GLU A 94 -11.24 -6.92 -5.03
CA GLU A 94 -11.51 -6.04 -6.18
C GLU A 94 -10.24 -5.58 -6.91
N VAL A 95 -9.12 -5.46 -6.23
CA VAL A 95 -7.85 -5.01 -6.84
C VAL A 95 -7.27 -6.11 -7.72
N ARG A 96 -6.99 -5.81 -9.00
CA ARG A 96 -6.63 -6.83 -10.01
C ARG A 96 -5.23 -6.68 -10.62
N ASN A 97 -4.64 -5.51 -10.61
CA ASN A 97 -3.46 -5.20 -11.42
C ASN A 97 -2.19 -5.03 -10.58
N LEU A 98 -2.08 -5.75 -9.47
CA LEU A 98 -0.91 -5.68 -8.61
C LEU A 98 0.27 -6.40 -9.27
N GLU A 99 1.36 -5.67 -9.49
CA GLU A 99 2.60 -6.23 -9.99
C GLU A 99 3.60 -6.54 -8.87
N SER A 100 3.68 -5.67 -7.87
CA SER A 100 4.62 -5.81 -6.77
C SER A 100 3.94 -5.50 -5.43
N VAL A 101 4.06 -6.44 -4.49
CA VAL A 101 3.44 -6.34 -3.17
C VAL A 101 4.44 -6.74 -2.10
N ASN A 102 4.66 -5.84 -1.14
CA ASN A 102 5.52 -6.10 0.00
C ASN A 102 4.77 -5.87 1.31
N PHE A 103 4.50 -6.94 2.04
CA PHE A 103 3.94 -6.95 3.39
C PHE A 103 4.92 -7.57 4.41
N SER A 104 6.20 -7.65 4.10
CA SER A 104 7.18 -8.24 5.02
C SER A 104 7.22 -7.52 6.38
N ASN A 105 7.68 -8.23 7.41
CA ASN A 105 7.80 -7.69 8.77
C ASN A 105 6.47 -7.14 9.32
N ASN A 106 5.44 -7.98 9.30
CA ASN A 106 4.12 -7.74 9.88
C ASN A 106 3.72 -8.90 10.80
N LYS A 107 2.43 -9.06 11.07
CA LYS A 107 1.86 -10.15 11.90
C LYS A 107 0.73 -10.86 11.17
N ILE A 108 0.80 -10.93 9.83
CA ILE A 108 -0.26 -11.47 8.97
C ILE A 108 -0.33 -12.98 9.13
N GLU A 109 -1.55 -13.50 9.27
CA GLU A 109 -1.86 -14.93 9.40
C GLU A 109 -2.39 -15.53 8.08
N SER A 110 -3.11 -14.73 7.29
CA SER A 110 -3.66 -15.17 6.00
C SER A 110 -3.48 -14.09 4.94
N PHE A 111 -3.14 -14.53 3.72
CA PHE A 111 -3.07 -13.66 2.53
C PHE A 111 -3.96 -14.25 1.43
N PHE A 112 -4.87 -13.43 0.89
CA PHE A 112 -5.82 -13.83 -0.16
C PHE A 112 -5.77 -12.83 -1.32
N TYR A 113 -5.41 -13.31 -2.51
CA TYR A 113 -5.42 -12.54 -3.76
C TYR A 113 -5.89 -13.43 -4.91
N PRO A 114 -7.21 -13.49 -5.20
CA PRO A 114 -7.76 -14.42 -6.18
C PRO A 114 -7.73 -13.90 -7.63
N ASN A 115 -7.45 -12.60 -7.83
CA ASN A 115 -7.80 -11.90 -9.07
C ASN A 115 -6.63 -11.67 -10.03
N GLY A 116 -5.52 -12.36 -9.88
CA GLY A 116 -4.40 -12.15 -10.81
C GLY A 116 -3.07 -12.71 -10.32
N ILE A 117 -2.02 -12.37 -11.05
CA ILE A 117 -0.66 -12.80 -10.76
C ILE A 117 0.12 -11.59 -10.24
N ILE A 118 0.70 -11.73 -9.05
CA ILE A 118 1.66 -10.77 -8.51
C ILE A 118 3.05 -11.23 -8.93
N LYS A 119 3.77 -10.42 -9.71
CA LYS A 119 5.13 -10.75 -10.18
C LYS A 119 6.14 -10.81 -9.03
N ASN A 120 6.01 -9.88 -8.08
CA ASN A 120 6.91 -9.77 -6.94
C ASN A 120 6.09 -9.71 -5.64
N LEU A 121 6.06 -10.82 -4.91
CA LEU A 121 5.37 -10.91 -3.62
C LEU A 121 6.36 -11.17 -2.49
N ASN A 122 6.40 -10.28 -1.49
CA ASN A 122 7.18 -10.47 -0.28
C ASN A 122 6.28 -10.47 0.95
N LEU A 123 6.12 -11.63 1.56
CA LEU A 123 5.38 -11.87 2.81
C LEU A 123 6.30 -12.36 3.95
N SER A 124 7.63 -12.22 3.81
CA SER A 124 8.58 -12.70 4.81
C SER A 124 8.36 -12.07 6.19
N ASN A 125 8.76 -12.76 7.23
CA ASN A 125 8.65 -12.31 8.62
C ASN A 125 7.20 -11.95 9.01
N ASN A 126 6.27 -12.86 8.73
CA ASN A 126 4.87 -12.83 9.14
C ASN A 126 4.53 -14.09 9.96
N LYS A 127 3.25 -14.29 10.27
CA LYS A 127 2.73 -15.47 11.00
C LYS A 127 1.82 -16.32 10.11
N LEU A 128 2.16 -16.45 8.84
CA LEU A 128 1.28 -17.05 7.83
C LEU A 128 0.97 -18.51 8.12
N VAL A 129 -0.32 -18.82 8.11
CA VAL A 129 -0.89 -20.16 8.16
C VAL A 129 -1.60 -20.52 6.86
N SER A 130 -2.00 -19.52 6.04
CA SER A 130 -2.62 -19.75 4.72
C SER A 130 -2.27 -18.66 3.73
N ILE A 131 -2.08 -19.09 2.47
CA ILE A 131 -1.94 -18.23 1.30
C ILE A 131 -2.87 -18.79 0.22
N GLN A 132 -3.75 -17.95 -0.33
CA GLN A 132 -4.61 -18.32 -1.44
C GLN A 132 -4.40 -17.34 -2.60
N MET A 133 -3.92 -17.87 -3.69
CA MET A 133 -3.67 -17.16 -4.95
C MET A 133 -4.13 -18.05 -6.09
N PRO A 134 -4.41 -17.52 -7.30
CA PRO A 134 -4.72 -18.34 -8.46
C PRO A 134 -3.58 -19.34 -8.71
N LEU A 135 -3.96 -20.58 -9.01
CA LEU A 135 -2.98 -21.54 -9.51
C LEU A 135 -2.54 -21.10 -10.90
N TYR A 136 -1.24 -20.94 -11.10
CA TYR A 136 -0.69 -20.77 -12.43
C TYR A 136 -0.78 -22.11 -13.15
N ASN A 137 -1.75 -22.25 -14.05
CA ASN A 137 -1.79 -23.37 -14.97
C ASN A 137 -0.99 -22.98 -16.20
N ASP A 138 0.25 -23.41 -16.29
CA ASP A 138 1.00 -23.41 -17.54
C ASP A 138 0.24 -24.31 -18.54
N LYS A 139 -0.46 -23.66 -19.48
CA LYS A 139 -0.98 -24.31 -20.69
C LYS A 139 -0.10 -23.95 -21.86
#